data_35bd6cf6c6877c9503905d58a084e2b7
#
_entry.id   35bd6cf6c6877c9503905d58a084e2b7
#
_cell.length_a   1.000
_cell.length_b   1.000
_cell.length_c   1.000
_cell.angle_alpha   90.00
_cell.angle_beta   90.00
_cell.angle_gamma   90.00
#
_symmetry.space_group_name_H-M   'P 1'
#
loop_
_entity.id
_entity.type
_entity.pdbx_description
1 polymer ?
#
loop_
_entity_poly.entity_id
_entity_poly.type
_entity_poly.pdbx_seq_one_letter_code
_entity_poly.pdbx_strand_id
1 'polypeptide(L)'
;MGWRHMGPDVTVDGGFRRSAVIDLGSNSVRLVVFDGISRNPAPIFNEKVVLRLGRGLNATGRLNEEAVPLAMEVMARFNAIARGMEASPFEVLATAAVRDASNGPEFVAGLKSRLPGVPIRILSGEEEADYSATGVLCGIPDANGLVADIGGGSLELIRLENGRKLNACTLPLGVIRLNDRADGDLARARALVDEDLARVGWLDDVHGQDLYLVGGAFRALARMQIARTAYPLNIVHLYSLTPDVTREMADWIIGASRRSLERLPGVPRKRLEDAPYAATVLRRLMRRTHSTGLVFCVDGLREGWYMRNVAASVAENDPQDAVAREMCCMLGRSMTLPERLAEWTAPLFPDEGQVATRLRGVACWLSDVGAHDHPEYRAEQTYLRILRMQGVGFTHQARAFLSLTLAVRYGADLSVAYLQPSRQLLDQVQFGRAVALGQALRLAYTVSGGTEALLDGTRLDCVDGVLSLHFAPGRDVVQGESVRRRLERLGNALDMTVRIRDH
;
A
#
# COMPACT_ATOMS: atom_id res chain seq x y z
N MET A 1 18.12 -30.35 4.81
CA MET A 1 17.18 -30.93 3.84
C MET A 1 16.37 -29.77 3.28
N GLY A 2 16.71 -29.37 2.05
CA GLY A 2 16.12 -28.18 1.41
C GLY A 2 14.76 -28.52 0.82
N TRP A 3 13.77 -27.71 1.16
CA TRP A 3 12.48 -27.70 0.49
C TRP A 3 12.66 -27.06 -0.90
N ARG A 4 12.74 -27.89 -1.92
CA ARG A 4 12.63 -27.40 -3.31
C ARG A 4 11.15 -27.23 -3.61
N HIS A 5 10.72 -26.00 -3.80
CA HIS A 5 9.40 -25.70 -4.38
C HIS A 5 9.38 -26.15 -5.82
N MET A 6 8.58 -27.16 -6.12
CA MET A 6 8.13 -27.48 -7.48
C MET A 6 6.76 -26.79 -7.64
N GLY A 7 6.76 -25.58 -8.17
CA GLY A 7 5.55 -24.94 -8.69
C GLY A 7 5.51 -25.12 -10.21
N PRO A 8 4.32 -25.16 -10.84
CA PRO A 8 4.21 -25.24 -12.30
C PRO A 8 4.82 -24.00 -12.95
N ASP A 9 5.44 -24.23 -14.10
CA ASP A 9 6.09 -23.24 -14.96
C ASP A 9 5.24 -21.99 -15.20
N VAL A 10 5.37 -21.01 -14.33
CA VAL A 10 5.24 -19.61 -14.72
C VAL A 10 6.63 -19.24 -15.20
N THR A 11 6.93 -19.51 -16.44
CA THR A 11 8.10 -18.96 -17.13
C THR A 11 7.89 -17.46 -17.30
N VAL A 12 8.16 -16.72 -16.21
CA VAL A 12 8.65 -15.37 -16.33
C VAL A 12 10.10 -15.53 -16.77
N ASP A 13 10.36 -15.21 -18.02
CA ASP A 13 11.70 -15.18 -18.59
C ASP A 13 12.58 -14.24 -17.76
N GLY A 14 13.45 -14.80 -16.92
CA GLY A 14 14.29 -14.06 -15.98
C GLY A 14 14.09 -14.60 -14.57
N GLY A 15 14.96 -15.52 -14.13
CA GLY A 15 14.94 -16.07 -12.78
C GLY A 15 14.78 -15.01 -11.68
N PHE A 16 14.32 -15.40 -10.48
CA PHE A 16 14.12 -14.55 -9.29
C PHE A 16 15.29 -13.59 -9.06
N ARG A 17 15.31 -12.48 -9.78
CA ARG A 17 16.36 -11.48 -9.67
C ARG A 17 15.88 -10.40 -8.71
N ARG A 18 16.45 -10.38 -7.52
CA ARG A 18 16.25 -9.26 -6.59
C ARG A 18 16.69 -7.96 -7.26
N SER A 19 15.99 -6.89 -6.98
CA SER A 19 16.39 -5.56 -7.42
C SER A 19 16.64 -4.66 -6.21
N ALA A 20 17.54 -3.68 -6.32
CA ALA A 20 17.86 -2.81 -5.21
C ALA A 20 17.98 -1.35 -5.64
N VAL A 21 17.54 -0.46 -4.76
CA VAL A 21 17.71 0.98 -4.93
C VAL A 21 18.18 1.62 -3.63
N ILE A 22 19.16 2.51 -3.75
CA ILE A 22 19.53 3.43 -2.67
C ILE A 22 18.94 4.80 -2.97
N ASP A 23 18.07 5.26 -2.08
CA ASP A 23 17.51 6.61 -2.08
C ASP A 23 18.36 7.49 -1.17
N LEU A 24 19.14 8.41 -1.75
CA LEU A 24 20.07 9.33 -1.07
C LEU A 24 19.44 10.72 -0.99
N GLY A 25 18.63 10.91 0.05
CA GLY A 25 17.90 12.15 0.28
C GLY A 25 18.58 13.15 1.21
N SER A 26 18.03 14.36 1.32
CA SER A 26 18.53 15.44 2.18
C SER A 26 18.61 15.10 3.66
N ASN A 27 17.66 14.29 4.16
CA ASN A 27 17.59 13.91 5.58
C ASN A 27 18.20 12.55 5.87
N SER A 28 18.11 11.61 4.94
CA SER A 28 18.46 10.22 5.18
C SER A 28 18.81 9.49 3.90
N VAL A 29 19.64 8.46 4.03
CA VAL A 29 19.86 7.47 2.98
C VAL A 29 19.06 6.21 3.32
N ARG A 30 18.59 5.51 2.30
CA ARG A 30 17.79 4.30 2.45
C ARG A 30 18.13 3.28 1.37
N LEU A 31 18.46 2.06 1.78
CA LEU A 31 18.53 0.90 0.88
C LEU A 31 17.23 0.12 0.96
N VAL A 32 16.65 -0.19 -0.19
CA VAL A 32 15.56 -1.17 -0.32
C VAL A 32 15.98 -2.24 -1.32
N VAL A 33 15.81 -3.50 -0.93
CA VAL A 33 15.94 -4.65 -1.83
C VAL A 33 14.59 -5.30 -1.97
N PHE A 34 14.12 -5.45 -3.19
CA PHE A 34 12.84 -6.06 -3.54
C PHE A 34 13.04 -7.54 -3.94
N ASP A 35 12.07 -8.37 -3.65
CA ASP A 35 12.05 -9.78 -4.01
C ASP A 35 11.48 -9.97 -5.42
N GLY A 36 12.36 -10.19 -6.37
CA GLY A 36 11.96 -10.34 -7.76
C GLY A 36 11.59 -9.02 -8.45
N ILE A 37 10.99 -9.14 -9.63
CA ILE A 37 10.39 -8.06 -10.43
C ILE A 37 8.99 -8.54 -10.84
N SER A 38 7.97 -8.12 -10.09
CA SER A 38 6.57 -8.46 -10.30
C SER A 38 5.71 -7.19 -10.27
N ARG A 39 4.39 -7.35 -10.39
CA ARG A 39 3.45 -6.21 -10.25
C ARG A 39 3.47 -5.60 -8.84
N ASN A 40 3.83 -6.39 -7.85
CA ASN A 40 3.81 -6.01 -6.43
C ASN A 40 5.24 -5.80 -5.91
N PRO A 41 5.69 -4.55 -5.63
CA PRO A 41 7.00 -4.31 -5.05
C PRO A 41 7.08 -4.85 -3.62
N ALA A 42 7.64 -6.04 -3.45
CA ALA A 42 7.78 -6.71 -2.16
C ALA A 42 9.17 -6.46 -1.56
N PRO A 43 9.33 -5.51 -0.62
CA PRO A 43 10.63 -5.26 0.00
C PRO A 43 10.98 -6.37 1.00
N ILE A 44 12.10 -7.05 0.76
CA ILE A 44 12.68 -8.07 1.67
C ILE A 44 13.80 -7.52 2.55
N PHE A 45 14.39 -6.40 2.16
CA PHE A 45 15.33 -5.65 2.98
C PHE A 45 15.03 -4.16 2.87
N ASN A 46 15.02 -3.46 4.00
CA ASN A 46 14.66 -2.04 4.03
C ASN A 46 15.33 -1.36 5.23
N GLU A 47 16.45 -0.71 5.01
CA GLU A 47 17.19 -0.01 6.04
C GLU A 47 17.33 1.47 5.74
N LYS A 48 17.11 2.28 6.77
CA LYS A 48 17.18 3.74 6.71
C LYS A 48 18.15 4.28 7.75
N VAL A 49 19.09 5.12 7.32
CA VAL A 49 20.00 5.87 8.18
C VAL A 49 19.74 7.35 8.03
N VAL A 50 19.56 8.06 9.15
CA VAL A 50 19.39 9.52 9.17
C VAL A 50 20.76 10.16 9.20
N LEU A 51 21.09 10.93 8.16
CA LEU A 51 22.39 11.59 7.96
C LEU A 51 22.29 13.12 8.08
N ARG A 52 21.14 13.71 7.69
CA ARG A 52 20.95 15.16 7.61
C ARG A 52 21.96 15.87 6.70
N LEU A 53 22.26 15.26 5.55
CA LEU A 53 23.19 15.80 4.54
C LEU A 53 22.82 17.22 4.07
N GLY A 54 21.52 17.52 3.98
CA GLY A 54 21.01 18.82 3.56
C GLY A 54 20.91 19.87 4.67
N ARG A 55 21.33 19.57 5.92
CA ARG A 55 21.28 20.55 7.01
C ARG A 55 22.28 21.68 6.76
N GLY A 56 21.80 22.93 6.85
CA GLY A 56 22.60 24.13 6.64
C GLY A 56 22.94 24.41 5.16
N LEU A 57 22.44 23.62 4.21
CA LEU A 57 22.71 23.79 2.78
C LEU A 57 22.31 25.18 2.26
N ASN A 58 21.18 25.73 2.71
CA ASN A 58 20.74 27.06 2.32
C ASN A 58 21.71 28.18 2.75
N ALA A 59 22.36 28.02 3.90
CA ALA A 59 23.29 29.02 4.42
C ALA A 59 24.71 28.89 3.83
N THR A 60 25.15 27.66 3.63
CA THR A 60 26.55 27.35 3.23
C THR A 60 26.73 27.09 1.73
N GLY A 61 25.65 26.70 1.03
CA GLY A 61 25.71 26.19 -0.33
C GLY A 61 26.40 24.82 -0.44
N ARG A 62 26.67 24.13 0.69
CA ARG A 62 27.42 22.87 0.76
C ARG A 62 26.69 21.81 1.54
N LEU A 63 26.91 20.53 1.21
CA LEU A 63 26.47 19.40 2.04
C LEU A 63 27.05 19.55 3.46
N ASN A 64 26.31 19.07 4.45
CA ASN A 64 26.78 19.00 5.82
C ASN A 64 28.05 18.14 5.90
N GLU A 65 29.18 18.79 6.07
CA GLU A 65 30.51 18.15 6.02
C GLU A 65 30.73 17.14 7.15
N GLU A 66 30.09 17.34 8.31
CA GLU A 66 30.14 16.38 9.42
C GLU A 66 29.40 15.06 9.07
N ALA A 67 28.40 15.11 8.19
CA ALA A 67 27.62 13.96 7.77
C ALA A 67 28.27 13.17 6.61
N VAL A 68 29.15 13.80 5.83
CA VAL A 68 29.78 13.17 4.65
C VAL A 68 30.55 11.89 4.98
N PRO A 69 31.45 11.82 6.00
CA PRO A 69 32.13 10.57 6.33
C PRO A 69 31.21 9.43 6.66
N LEU A 70 30.20 9.66 7.49
CA LEU A 70 29.20 8.66 7.85
C LEU A 70 28.37 8.21 6.62
N ALA A 71 28.06 9.15 5.73
CA ALA A 71 27.37 8.81 4.48
C ALA A 71 28.20 7.84 3.63
N MET A 72 29.51 8.07 3.51
CA MET A 72 30.42 7.20 2.77
C MET A 72 30.51 5.79 3.37
N GLU A 73 30.54 5.67 4.69
CA GLU A 73 30.54 4.37 5.39
C GLU A 73 29.23 3.61 5.15
N VAL A 74 28.10 4.29 5.34
CA VAL A 74 26.78 3.71 5.16
C VAL A 74 26.57 3.26 3.71
N MET A 75 26.99 4.05 2.73
CA MET A 75 26.88 3.72 1.32
C MET A 75 27.74 2.50 0.97
N ALA A 76 28.97 2.40 1.48
CA ALA A 76 29.81 1.21 1.29
C ALA A 76 29.17 -0.04 1.88
N ARG A 77 28.58 0.06 3.08
CA ARG A 77 27.86 -1.03 3.72
C ARG A 77 26.61 -1.44 2.92
N PHE A 78 25.81 -0.48 2.43
CA PHE A 78 24.65 -0.76 1.61
C PHE A 78 25.00 -1.45 0.28
N ASN A 79 26.12 -1.05 -0.35
CA ASN A 79 26.66 -1.74 -1.51
C ASN A 79 27.01 -3.21 -1.19
N ALA A 80 27.68 -3.46 -0.07
CA ALA A 80 28.03 -4.82 0.34
C ALA A 80 26.77 -5.69 0.56
N ILE A 81 25.73 -5.13 1.18
CA ILE A 81 24.45 -5.83 1.42
C ILE A 81 23.74 -6.13 0.08
N ALA A 82 23.58 -5.15 -0.80
CA ALA A 82 22.90 -5.32 -2.08
C ALA A 82 23.62 -6.38 -2.96
N ARG A 83 24.96 -6.37 -2.98
CA ARG A 83 25.77 -7.38 -3.69
C ARG A 83 25.68 -8.75 -3.05
N GLY A 84 25.73 -8.83 -1.70
CA GLY A 84 25.55 -10.10 -0.98
C GLY A 84 24.17 -10.71 -1.17
N MET A 85 23.17 -9.89 -1.48
CA MET A 85 21.82 -10.32 -1.85
C MET A 85 21.65 -10.55 -3.37
N GLU A 86 22.73 -10.41 -4.17
CA GLU A 86 22.74 -10.61 -5.62
C GLU A 86 21.73 -9.72 -6.36
N ALA A 87 21.48 -8.51 -5.86
CA ALA A 87 20.49 -7.60 -6.42
C ALA A 87 20.94 -7.03 -7.78
N SER A 88 20.10 -7.20 -8.81
CA SER A 88 20.28 -6.67 -10.16
C SER A 88 18.89 -6.50 -10.83
N PRO A 89 18.50 -5.29 -11.25
CA PRO A 89 19.30 -4.04 -11.24
C PRO A 89 19.57 -3.49 -9.83
N PHE A 90 20.65 -2.71 -9.71
CA PHE A 90 21.01 -1.97 -8.50
C PHE A 90 21.47 -0.58 -8.85
N GLU A 91 20.87 0.47 -8.28
CA GLU A 91 21.12 1.87 -8.61
C GLU A 91 21.07 2.77 -7.36
N VAL A 92 21.81 3.89 -7.40
CA VAL A 92 21.72 4.96 -6.40
C VAL A 92 21.04 6.17 -7.03
N LEU A 93 19.98 6.64 -6.38
CA LEU A 93 19.25 7.85 -6.73
C LEU A 93 19.58 8.94 -5.70
N ALA A 94 20.31 9.98 -6.12
CA ALA A 94 20.62 11.14 -5.30
C ALA A 94 19.67 12.29 -5.65
N THR A 95 19.16 12.97 -4.64
CA THR A 95 18.10 13.97 -4.79
C THR A 95 18.57 15.39 -4.39
N ALA A 96 17.66 16.27 -4.05
CA ALA A 96 17.84 17.71 -3.87
C ALA A 96 19.12 18.12 -3.13
N ALA A 97 19.51 17.46 -2.03
CA ALA A 97 20.69 17.89 -1.29
C ALA A 97 21.99 17.76 -2.10
N VAL A 98 22.17 16.63 -2.80
CA VAL A 98 23.36 16.38 -3.62
C VAL A 98 23.32 17.23 -4.88
N ARG A 99 22.14 17.40 -5.47
CA ARG A 99 21.93 18.22 -6.66
C ARG A 99 22.26 19.70 -6.44
N ASP A 100 21.80 20.25 -5.32
CA ASP A 100 21.85 21.69 -5.05
C ASP A 100 23.17 22.13 -4.36
N ALA A 101 24.00 21.20 -3.88
CA ALA A 101 25.23 21.50 -3.18
C ALA A 101 26.41 21.75 -4.12
N SER A 102 27.20 22.79 -3.85
CA SER A 102 28.43 23.11 -4.61
C SER A 102 29.51 22.02 -4.52
N ASN A 103 29.56 21.27 -3.41
CA ASN A 103 30.42 20.09 -3.24
C ASN A 103 29.72 18.75 -3.58
N GLY A 104 28.54 18.79 -4.19
CA GLY A 104 27.82 17.60 -4.67
C GLY A 104 28.60 16.74 -5.66
N PRO A 105 29.23 17.34 -6.70
CA PRO A 105 30.07 16.59 -7.65
C PRO A 105 31.26 15.88 -7.01
N GLU A 106 31.94 16.50 -6.04
CA GLU A 106 33.05 15.90 -5.28
C GLU A 106 32.54 14.71 -4.44
N PHE A 107 31.39 14.88 -3.75
CA PHE A 107 30.76 13.82 -2.99
C PHE A 107 30.42 12.63 -3.87
N VAL A 108 29.82 12.85 -5.05
CA VAL A 108 29.49 11.78 -6.01
C VAL A 108 30.72 11.08 -6.53
N ALA A 109 31.82 11.82 -6.80
CA ALA A 109 33.10 11.22 -7.19
C ALA A 109 33.65 10.29 -6.09
N GLY A 110 33.60 10.71 -4.84
CA GLY A 110 33.89 9.87 -3.67
C GLY A 110 33.03 8.64 -3.54
N LEU A 111 31.74 8.75 -3.85
CA LEU A 111 30.81 7.59 -3.86
C LEU A 111 31.17 6.60 -4.97
N LYS A 112 31.46 7.04 -6.19
CA LYS A 112 31.84 6.17 -7.32
C LYS A 112 33.03 5.29 -6.99
N SER A 113 34.01 5.81 -6.23
CA SER A 113 35.17 5.03 -5.80
C SER A 113 34.81 3.94 -4.77
N ARG A 114 33.74 4.14 -3.97
CA ARG A 114 33.26 3.21 -2.95
C ARG A 114 32.24 2.19 -3.47
N LEU A 115 31.56 2.53 -4.56
CA LEU A 115 30.52 1.72 -5.22
C LEU A 115 30.90 1.41 -6.67
N PRO A 116 31.98 0.66 -6.93
CA PRO A 116 32.46 0.41 -8.30
C PRO A 116 31.38 -0.37 -9.09
N GLY A 117 31.06 0.13 -10.29
CA GLY A 117 30.09 -0.47 -11.19
C GLY A 117 28.62 -0.26 -10.82
N VAL A 118 28.31 0.51 -9.75
CA VAL A 118 26.92 0.88 -9.41
C VAL A 118 26.59 2.23 -10.05
N PRO A 119 25.54 2.33 -10.87
CA PRO A 119 25.07 3.61 -11.40
C PRO A 119 24.65 4.55 -10.28
N ILE A 120 25.13 5.80 -10.34
CA ILE A 120 24.72 6.87 -9.43
C ILE A 120 24.10 7.97 -10.27
N ARG A 121 22.81 8.19 -10.11
CA ARG A 121 22.05 9.23 -10.79
C ARG A 121 21.72 10.35 -9.83
N ILE A 122 21.98 11.59 -10.24
CA ILE A 122 21.50 12.79 -9.57
C ILE A 122 20.19 13.16 -10.28
N LEU A 123 19.07 13.00 -9.61
CA LEU A 123 17.77 13.28 -10.19
C LEU A 123 17.50 14.77 -10.27
N SER A 124 16.96 15.23 -11.39
CA SER A 124 16.30 16.52 -11.47
C SER A 124 14.99 16.51 -10.66
N GLY A 125 14.44 17.68 -10.36
CA GLY A 125 13.13 17.76 -9.68
C GLY A 125 12.00 17.14 -10.51
N GLU A 126 12.10 17.20 -11.84
CA GLU A 126 11.14 16.57 -12.74
C GLU A 126 11.24 15.03 -12.69
N GLU A 127 12.46 14.48 -12.67
CA GLU A 127 12.65 13.04 -12.51
C GLU A 127 12.21 12.53 -11.15
N GLU A 128 12.44 13.29 -10.06
CA GLU A 128 11.89 12.96 -8.71
C GLU A 128 10.36 12.90 -8.76
N ALA A 129 9.72 13.89 -9.38
CA ALA A 129 8.28 13.94 -9.56
C ALA A 129 7.76 12.77 -10.40
N ASP A 130 8.45 12.39 -11.48
CA ASP A 130 8.11 11.24 -12.33
C ASP A 130 8.15 9.91 -11.56
N TYR A 131 9.20 9.72 -10.76
CA TYR A 131 9.29 8.51 -9.93
C TYR A 131 8.22 8.50 -8.84
N SER A 132 7.96 9.63 -8.19
CA SER A 132 6.92 9.71 -7.15
C SER A 132 5.53 9.49 -7.73
N ALA A 133 5.21 10.04 -8.90
CA ALA A 133 3.97 9.79 -9.61
C ALA A 133 3.79 8.30 -9.95
N THR A 134 4.82 7.68 -10.54
CA THR A 134 4.82 6.25 -10.86
C THR A 134 4.65 5.39 -9.61
N GLY A 135 5.25 5.79 -8.48
CA GLY A 135 5.08 5.12 -7.20
C GLY A 135 3.64 5.18 -6.69
N VAL A 136 3.00 6.34 -6.76
CA VAL A 136 1.57 6.46 -6.39
C VAL A 136 0.69 5.61 -7.31
N LEU A 137 0.93 5.65 -8.62
CA LEU A 137 0.20 4.86 -9.61
C LEU A 137 0.41 3.35 -9.46
N CYS A 138 1.52 2.93 -8.85
CA CYS A 138 1.73 1.52 -8.50
C CYS A 138 0.60 0.98 -7.62
N GLY A 139 0.21 1.72 -6.59
CA GLY A 139 -0.85 1.32 -5.65
C GLY A 139 -2.24 1.86 -6.00
N ILE A 140 -2.32 2.92 -6.80
CA ILE A 140 -3.57 3.62 -7.16
C ILE A 140 -3.54 3.91 -8.68
N PRO A 141 -3.78 2.90 -9.54
CA PRO A 141 -3.62 3.05 -10.98
C PRO A 141 -4.48 4.17 -11.59
N ASP A 142 -5.69 4.36 -11.06
CA ASP A 142 -6.66 5.35 -11.54
C ASP A 142 -6.61 6.67 -10.73
N ALA A 143 -5.46 6.97 -10.08
CA ALA A 143 -5.34 8.17 -9.26
C ALA A 143 -5.65 9.42 -10.09
N ASN A 144 -6.51 10.28 -9.52
CA ASN A 144 -6.99 11.53 -10.12
C ASN A 144 -6.93 12.65 -9.09
N GLY A 145 -6.09 13.66 -9.31
CA GLY A 145 -5.88 14.75 -8.38
C GLY A 145 -4.43 15.18 -8.23
N LEU A 146 -4.07 15.64 -7.04
CA LEU A 146 -2.75 16.18 -6.73
C LEU A 146 -1.93 15.21 -5.89
N VAL A 147 -0.76 14.82 -6.37
CA VAL A 147 0.27 14.19 -5.53
C VAL A 147 1.14 15.29 -4.92
N ALA A 148 1.39 15.18 -3.62
CA ALA A 148 2.32 16.01 -2.89
C ALA A 148 3.35 15.10 -2.20
N ASP A 149 4.59 15.08 -2.70
CA ASP A 149 5.69 14.35 -2.09
C ASP A 149 6.61 15.31 -1.34
N ILE A 150 6.62 15.21 0.00
CA ILE A 150 7.40 16.10 0.84
C ILE A 150 8.66 15.40 1.35
N GLY A 151 9.79 15.88 0.83
CA GLY A 151 11.12 15.51 1.27
C GLY A 151 11.67 16.37 2.40
N GLY A 152 12.98 16.27 2.62
CA GLY A 152 13.71 17.20 3.52
C GLY A 152 14.01 18.54 2.87
N GLY A 153 14.36 18.53 1.57
CA GLY A 153 14.79 19.71 0.81
C GLY A 153 13.73 20.29 -0.11
N SER A 154 12.81 19.49 -0.61
CA SER A 154 11.82 19.86 -1.63
C SER A 154 10.43 19.35 -1.34
N LEU A 155 9.46 19.89 -2.05
CA LEU A 155 8.09 19.42 -2.20
C LEU A 155 7.84 19.27 -3.70
N GLU A 156 7.59 18.07 -4.15
CA GLU A 156 7.16 17.76 -5.51
C GLU A 156 5.62 17.79 -5.53
N LEU A 157 5.06 18.59 -6.45
CA LEU A 157 3.63 18.63 -6.74
C LEU A 157 3.41 18.07 -8.14
N ILE A 158 2.52 17.07 -8.24
CA ILE A 158 2.25 16.39 -9.50
C ILE A 158 0.75 16.27 -9.71
N ARG A 159 0.23 16.80 -10.83
CA ARG A 159 -1.15 16.59 -11.25
C ARG A 159 -1.27 15.26 -11.97
N LEU A 160 -2.17 14.42 -11.45
CA LEU A 160 -2.59 13.19 -12.10
C LEU A 160 -4.03 13.30 -12.59
N GLU A 161 -4.28 12.73 -13.77
CA GLU A 161 -5.62 12.61 -14.33
C GLU A 161 -5.75 11.24 -15.01
N ASN A 162 -6.69 10.43 -14.52
CA ASN A 162 -6.95 9.07 -15.03
C ASN A 162 -5.66 8.22 -15.14
N GLY A 163 -4.86 8.20 -14.10
CA GLY A 163 -3.61 7.44 -14.06
C GLY A 163 -2.46 8.02 -14.89
N ARG A 164 -2.56 9.27 -15.37
CA ARG A 164 -1.52 9.93 -16.19
C ARG A 164 -1.01 11.20 -15.52
N LYS A 165 0.30 11.41 -15.59
CA LYS A 165 0.92 12.66 -15.18
C LYS A 165 0.68 13.73 -16.25
N LEU A 166 0.16 14.88 -15.83
CA LEU A 166 -0.05 16.06 -16.70
C LEU A 166 0.98 17.15 -16.40
N ASN A 167 1.03 17.62 -15.16
CA ASN A 167 1.90 18.71 -14.73
C ASN A 167 2.72 18.28 -13.53
N ALA A 168 3.92 18.83 -13.40
CA ALA A 168 4.73 18.68 -12.21
C ALA A 168 5.54 19.93 -11.94
N CYS A 169 5.86 20.18 -10.67
CA CYS A 169 6.83 21.18 -10.27
C CYS A 169 7.49 20.77 -8.95
N THR A 170 8.66 21.33 -8.71
CA THR A 170 9.40 21.18 -7.46
C THR A 170 9.51 22.54 -6.77
N LEU A 171 9.16 22.57 -5.48
CA LEU A 171 9.20 23.76 -4.64
C LEU A 171 10.21 23.57 -3.50
N PRO A 172 10.87 24.66 -3.03
CA PRO A 172 11.84 24.61 -1.92
C PRO A 172 11.13 24.55 -0.55
N LEU A 173 10.13 23.67 -0.43
CA LEU A 173 9.22 23.51 0.71
C LEU A 173 9.40 22.18 1.47
N GLY A 174 10.51 21.46 1.23
CA GLY A 174 10.87 20.33 2.07
C GLY A 174 11.04 20.74 3.54
N VAL A 175 10.67 19.87 4.48
CA VAL A 175 10.50 20.25 5.89
C VAL A 175 11.75 20.82 6.56
N ILE A 176 12.96 20.35 6.20
CA ILE A 176 14.22 20.89 6.73
C ILE A 176 14.48 22.26 6.12
N ARG A 177 14.38 22.37 4.78
CA ARG A 177 14.60 23.64 4.07
C ARG A 177 13.58 24.70 4.48
N LEU A 178 12.31 24.33 4.68
CA LEU A 178 11.28 25.26 5.14
C LEU A 178 11.57 25.77 6.55
N ASN A 179 11.99 24.88 7.46
CA ASN A 179 12.40 25.26 8.81
C ASN A 179 13.60 26.25 8.78
N ASP A 180 14.65 25.94 7.99
CA ASP A 180 15.82 26.81 7.84
C ASP A 180 15.44 28.17 7.23
N ARG A 181 14.58 28.21 6.18
CA ARG A 181 14.10 29.46 5.56
C ARG A 181 13.23 30.31 6.51
N ALA A 182 12.48 29.64 7.36
CA ALA A 182 11.59 30.28 8.32
C ALA A 182 12.30 30.67 9.63
N ASP A 183 13.55 30.27 9.82
CA ASP A 183 14.30 30.51 11.07
C ASP A 183 13.56 30.01 12.32
N GLY A 184 12.92 28.84 12.20
CA GLY A 184 12.14 28.25 13.28
C GLY A 184 10.73 28.83 13.50
N ASP A 185 10.34 29.91 12.79
CA ASP A 185 9.05 30.58 12.95
C ASP A 185 7.96 29.98 12.02
N LEU A 186 6.92 29.39 12.62
CA LEU A 186 5.80 28.80 11.88
C LEU A 186 4.92 29.84 11.16
N ALA A 187 4.85 31.09 11.64
CA ALA A 187 4.11 32.14 10.95
C ALA A 187 4.83 32.54 9.64
N ARG A 188 6.15 32.68 9.71
CA ARG A 188 7.00 32.89 8.53
C ARG A 188 6.97 31.69 7.60
N ALA A 189 7.01 30.46 8.11
CA ALA A 189 6.86 29.26 7.31
C ALA A 189 5.54 29.26 6.52
N ARG A 190 4.44 29.65 7.15
CA ARG A 190 3.12 29.78 6.49
C ARG A 190 3.15 30.76 5.33
N ALA A 191 3.74 31.95 5.52
CA ALA A 191 3.85 32.96 4.49
C ALA A 191 4.69 32.48 3.29
N LEU A 192 5.82 31.81 3.56
CA LEU A 192 6.69 31.23 2.54
C LEU A 192 5.96 30.13 1.72
N VAL A 193 5.16 29.29 2.39
CA VAL A 193 4.37 28.25 1.68
C VAL A 193 3.33 28.90 0.78
N ASP A 194 2.62 29.95 1.27
CA ASP A 194 1.63 30.64 0.45
C ASP A 194 2.27 31.32 -0.77
N GLU A 195 3.42 31.96 -0.59
CA GLU A 195 4.15 32.61 -1.66
C GLU A 195 4.60 31.61 -2.74
N ASP A 196 5.19 30.49 -2.32
CA ASP A 196 5.70 29.47 -3.25
C ASP A 196 4.53 28.76 -4.00
N LEU A 197 3.41 28.43 -3.30
CA LEU A 197 2.23 27.85 -3.93
C LEU A 197 1.52 28.79 -4.90
N ALA A 198 1.54 30.11 -4.66
CA ALA A 198 0.95 31.10 -5.54
C ALA A 198 1.64 31.15 -6.93
N ARG A 199 2.89 30.74 -7.02
CA ARG A 199 3.64 30.67 -8.28
C ARG A 199 3.24 29.49 -9.18
N VAL A 200 2.47 28.53 -8.66
CA VAL A 200 2.05 27.31 -9.37
C VAL A 200 0.64 27.53 -9.93
N GLY A 201 0.55 28.10 -11.14
CA GLY A 201 -0.74 28.49 -11.73
C GLY A 201 -1.71 27.33 -11.98
N TRP A 202 -1.19 26.15 -12.34
CA TRP A 202 -2.03 24.98 -12.64
C TRP A 202 -2.66 24.30 -11.39
N LEU A 203 -2.34 24.77 -10.18
CA LEU A 203 -3.04 24.27 -8.97
C LEU A 203 -4.54 24.59 -8.96
N ASP A 204 -4.99 25.55 -9.77
CA ASP A 204 -6.42 25.82 -9.92
C ASP A 204 -7.16 24.69 -10.65
N ASP A 205 -6.45 23.94 -11.50
CA ASP A 205 -7.01 22.82 -12.26
C ASP A 205 -7.30 21.59 -11.40
N VAL A 206 -6.78 21.52 -10.16
CA VAL A 206 -6.99 20.39 -9.23
C VAL A 206 -7.94 20.73 -8.09
N HIS A 207 -8.71 21.81 -8.22
CA HIS A 207 -9.71 22.18 -7.22
C HIS A 207 -10.77 21.07 -7.07
N GLY A 208 -11.07 20.72 -5.83
CA GLY A 208 -12.09 19.72 -5.51
C GLY A 208 -11.70 18.28 -5.84
N GLN A 209 -10.43 18.02 -6.16
CA GLN A 209 -9.91 16.68 -6.41
C GLN A 209 -9.21 16.11 -5.15
N ASP A 210 -8.82 14.85 -5.22
CA ASP A 210 -8.11 14.18 -4.14
C ASP A 210 -6.66 14.66 -4.01
N LEU A 211 -6.14 14.61 -2.77
CA LEU A 211 -4.76 14.93 -2.44
C LEU A 211 -4.05 13.66 -1.94
N TYR A 212 -3.07 13.19 -2.70
CA TYR A 212 -2.24 12.03 -2.37
C TYR A 212 -0.95 12.48 -1.69
N LEU A 213 -0.77 12.07 -0.45
CA LEU A 213 0.29 12.54 0.46
C LEU A 213 1.41 11.51 0.54
N VAL A 214 2.56 11.84 -0.03
CA VAL A 214 3.76 11.02 -0.10
C VAL A 214 4.87 11.62 0.77
N GLY A 215 5.84 10.83 1.11
CA GLY A 215 7.02 11.27 1.85
C GLY A 215 6.98 10.98 3.34
N GLY A 216 8.16 11.03 3.94
CA GLY A 216 8.37 10.60 5.32
C GLY A 216 7.74 11.52 6.36
N ALA A 217 7.58 12.81 6.04
CA ALA A 217 6.97 13.78 6.94
C ALA A 217 5.44 13.61 6.98
N PHE A 218 4.77 13.50 5.83
CA PHE A 218 3.32 13.22 5.81
C PHE A 218 2.98 11.87 6.44
N ARG A 219 3.81 10.83 6.23
CA ARG A 219 3.63 9.54 6.93
C ARG A 219 3.72 9.66 8.46
N ALA A 220 4.50 10.62 8.97
CA ALA A 220 4.54 10.87 10.42
C ALA A 220 3.23 11.50 10.91
N LEU A 221 2.64 12.44 10.15
CA LEU A 221 1.32 13.01 10.47
C LEU A 221 0.24 11.93 10.54
N ALA A 222 0.21 11.02 9.53
CA ALA A 222 -0.73 9.90 9.53
C ALA A 222 -0.58 9.01 10.78
N ARG A 223 0.65 8.68 11.18
CA ARG A 223 0.90 7.89 12.39
C ARG A 223 0.46 8.61 13.67
N MET A 224 0.66 9.92 13.74
CA MET A 224 0.17 10.73 14.86
C MET A 224 -1.36 10.69 14.96
N GLN A 225 -2.05 10.79 13.82
CA GLN A 225 -3.51 10.72 13.77
C GLN A 225 -4.02 9.31 14.12
N ILE A 226 -3.44 8.26 13.56
CA ILE A 226 -3.76 6.86 13.88
C ILE A 226 -3.62 6.62 15.39
N ALA A 227 -2.51 7.07 15.98
CA ALA A 227 -2.25 6.90 17.40
C ALA A 227 -3.22 7.73 18.27
N ARG A 228 -3.51 8.99 17.88
CA ARG A 228 -4.42 9.90 18.60
C ARG A 228 -5.85 9.38 18.64
N THR A 229 -6.31 8.77 17.54
CA THR A 229 -7.69 8.30 17.40
C THR A 229 -7.88 6.83 17.75
N ALA A 230 -6.82 6.13 18.17
CA ALA A 230 -6.84 4.67 18.37
C ALA A 230 -7.43 3.94 17.16
N TYR A 231 -7.07 4.38 15.96
CA TYR A 231 -7.55 3.79 14.72
C TYR A 231 -7.22 2.29 14.65
N PRO A 232 -8.14 1.43 14.20
CA PRO A 232 -8.02 -0.02 14.38
C PRO A 232 -6.90 -0.68 13.57
N LEU A 233 -6.32 0.03 12.58
CA LEU A 233 -5.29 -0.51 11.70
C LEU A 233 -4.07 0.41 11.64
N ASN A 234 -2.93 -0.04 12.14
CA ASN A 234 -1.69 0.74 12.12
C ASN A 234 -0.94 0.58 10.80
N ILE A 235 -1.61 0.89 9.69
CA ILE A 235 -1.07 0.93 8.33
C ILE A 235 -1.26 2.34 7.78
N VAL A 236 -0.19 2.96 7.26
CA VAL A 236 -0.28 4.31 6.69
C VAL A 236 -0.71 4.28 5.21
N HIS A 237 -0.34 3.22 4.48
CA HIS A 237 -0.69 3.12 3.05
C HIS A 237 -2.20 3.06 2.87
N LEU A 238 -2.72 3.96 2.03
CA LEU A 238 -4.15 4.13 1.76
C LEU A 238 -4.99 4.49 3.00
N TYR A 239 -4.36 5.03 4.05
CA TYR A 239 -5.09 5.70 5.12
C TYR A 239 -5.71 6.97 4.57
N SER A 240 -7.03 7.07 4.60
CA SER A 240 -7.77 8.19 4.01
C SER A 240 -8.49 9.00 5.09
N LEU A 241 -8.51 10.31 4.90
CA LEU A 241 -9.17 11.25 5.80
C LEU A 241 -10.06 12.22 5.00
N THR A 242 -11.15 12.66 5.64
CA THR A 242 -11.93 13.78 5.13
C THR A 242 -11.20 15.10 5.31
N PRO A 243 -11.54 16.16 4.54
CA PRO A 243 -10.93 17.47 4.69
C PRO A 243 -11.06 18.06 6.12
N ASP A 244 -12.19 17.85 6.79
CA ASP A 244 -12.42 18.38 8.14
C ASP A 244 -11.54 17.68 9.18
N VAL A 245 -11.47 16.36 9.15
CA VAL A 245 -10.60 15.57 10.03
C VAL A 245 -9.12 15.92 9.80
N THR A 246 -8.73 16.11 8.53
CA THR A 246 -7.36 16.48 8.19
C THR A 246 -7.02 17.91 8.68
N ARG A 247 -7.97 18.83 8.57
CA ARG A 247 -7.81 20.19 9.09
C ARG A 247 -7.59 20.16 10.60
N GLU A 248 -8.46 19.45 11.31
CA GLU A 248 -8.35 19.29 12.77
C GLU A 248 -7.01 18.65 13.18
N MET A 249 -6.59 17.59 12.47
CA MET A 249 -5.30 16.93 12.69
C MET A 249 -4.14 17.92 12.50
N ALA A 250 -4.12 18.64 11.38
CA ALA A 250 -3.03 19.56 11.06
C ALA A 250 -2.97 20.73 12.07
N ASP A 251 -4.11 21.34 12.40
CA ASP A 251 -4.20 22.43 13.35
C ASP A 251 -3.78 21.96 14.77
N TRP A 252 -4.17 20.74 15.17
CA TRP A 252 -3.71 20.14 16.41
C TRP A 252 -2.18 19.92 16.43
N ILE A 253 -1.58 19.37 15.35
CA ILE A 253 -0.13 19.14 15.30
C ILE A 253 0.65 20.46 15.32
N ILE A 254 0.17 21.49 14.62
CA ILE A 254 0.79 22.84 14.61
C ILE A 254 0.78 23.47 16.01
N GLY A 255 -0.31 23.29 16.78
CA GLY A 255 -0.45 23.84 18.13
C GLY A 255 0.09 22.96 19.26
N ALA A 256 0.45 21.72 18.98
CA ALA A 256 0.86 20.76 20.01
C ALA A 256 2.27 21.05 20.53
N SER A 257 2.46 20.93 21.85
CA SER A 257 3.80 20.92 22.43
C SER A 257 4.56 19.64 22.00
N ARG A 258 5.89 19.74 21.86
CA ARG A 258 6.76 18.59 21.60
C ARG A 258 6.47 17.43 22.59
N ARG A 259 6.30 17.75 23.89
CA ARG A 259 5.99 16.76 24.93
C ARG A 259 4.67 16.03 24.68
N SER A 260 3.67 16.71 24.13
CA SER A 260 2.38 16.08 23.77
C SER A 260 2.55 15.09 22.61
N LEU A 261 3.33 15.46 21.61
CA LEU A 261 3.62 14.58 20.46
C LEU A 261 4.48 13.37 20.86
N GLU A 262 5.42 13.53 21.79
CA GLU A 262 6.29 12.44 22.29
C GLU A 262 5.52 11.36 23.05
N ARG A 263 4.33 11.67 23.57
CA ARG A 263 3.48 10.71 24.29
C ARG A 263 2.70 9.77 23.38
N LEU A 264 2.62 10.09 22.09
CA LEU A 264 1.89 9.25 21.14
C LEU A 264 2.65 7.94 20.89
N PRO A 265 2.01 6.77 21.01
CA PRO A 265 2.65 5.49 20.75
C PRO A 265 3.00 5.34 19.27
N GLY A 266 4.15 4.71 18.97
CA GLY A 266 4.56 4.38 17.60
C GLY A 266 4.99 5.55 16.70
N VAL A 267 5.03 6.79 17.24
CA VAL A 267 5.46 7.97 16.49
C VAL A 267 6.99 8.09 16.53
N PRO A 268 7.67 8.22 15.37
CA PRO A 268 9.12 8.35 15.34
C PRO A 268 9.60 9.67 15.94
N ARG A 269 10.26 9.64 17.08
CA ARG A 269 10.79 10.84 17.78
C ARG A 269 11.64 11.77 16.89
N LYS A 270 12.37 11.19 15.93
CA LYS A 270 13.21 11.92 14.95
C LYS A 270 12.41 12.80 13.97
N ARG A 271 11.05 12.68 13.95
CA ARG A 271 10.15 13.43 13.07
C ARG A 271 9.33 14.50 13.78
N LEU A 272 9.44 14.59 15.11
CA LEU A 272 8.63 15.53 15.89
C LEU A 272 8.96 16.99 15.58
N GLU A 273 10.23 17.28 15.27
CA GLU A 273 10.68 18.63 14.89
C GLU A 273 10.14 19.06 13.52
N ASP A 274 10.03 18.09 12.58
CA ASP A 274 9.57 18.32 11.21
C ASP A 274 8.03 18.42 11.10
N ALA A 275 7.30 17.81 12.06
CA ALA A 275 5.85 17.61 11.96
C ALA A 275 5.05 18.91 11.84
N PRO A 276 5.32 20.00 12.60
CA PRO A 276 4.58 21.25 12.46
C PRO A 276 4.75 21.89 11.07
N TYR A 277 5.93 21.76 10.45
CA TYR A 277 6.19 22.28 9.11
C TYR A 277 5.45 21.46 8.05
N ALA A 278 5.46 20.12 8.15
CA ALA A 278 4.70 19.26 7.27
C ALA A 278 3.18 19.53 7.40
N ALA A 279 2.69 19.72 8.61
CA ALA A 279 1.29 20.06 8.87
C ALA A 279 0.93 21.44 8.30
N THR A 280 1.85 22.41 8.38
CA THR A 280 1.68 23.73 7.77
C THR A 280 1.58 23.63 6.25
N VAL A 281 2.48 22.89 5.59
CA VAL A 281 2.41 22.66 4.13
C VAL A 281 1.09 21.99 3.76
N LEU A 282 0.71 20.92 4.45
CA LEU A 282 -0.56 20.22 4.21
C LEU A 282 -1.76 21.17 4.34
N ARG A 283 -1.80 21.97 5.39
CA ARG A 283 -2.88 22.92 5.67
C ARG A 283 -3.03 23.98 4.58
N ARG A 284 -1.90 24.43 4.01
CA ARG A 284 -1.88 25.42 2.92
C ARG A 284 -2.25 24.80 1.58
N LEU A 285 -1.77 23.59 1.29
CA LEU A 285 -2.19 22.81 0.10
C LEU A 285 -3.71 22.61 0.10
N MET A 286 -4.28 22.10 1.18
CA MET A 286 -5.74 21.90 1.30
C MET A 286 -6.52 23.19 1.05
N ARG A 287 -6.04 24.33 1.58
CA ARG A 287 -6.68 25.63 1.36
C ARG A 287 -6.59 26.06 -0.11
N ARG A 288 -5.47 25.76 -0.79
CA ARG A 288 -5.22 26.18 -2.16
C ARG A 288 -5.98 25.32 -3.17
N THR A 289 -6.14 24.02 -2.90
CA THR A 289 -6.75 23.04 -3.81
C THR A 289 -8.19 22.70 -3.50
N HIS A 290 -8.72 23.09 -2.32
CA HIS A 290 -10.06 22.69 -1.86
C HIS A 290 -10.30 21.16 -1.97
N SER A 291 -9.28 20.35 -1.68
CA SER A 291 -9.31 18.89 -1.85
C SER A 291 -10.47 18.23 -1.10
N THR A 292 -11.10 17.25 -1.73
CA THR A 292 -12.28 16.53 -1.22
C THR A 292 -11.95 15.26 -0.49
N GLY A 293 -10.81 14.63 -0.79
CA GLY A 293 -10.27 13.47 -0.09
C GLY A 293 -8.76 13.62 0.10
N LEU A 294 -8.25 13.04 1.17
CA LEU A 294 -6.81 13.02 1.45
C LEU A 294 -6.39 11.58 1.70
N VAL A 295 -5.41 11.12 0.93
CA VAL A 295 -4.94 9.73 0.93
C VAL A 295 -3.44 9.71 1.21
N PHE A 296 -3.03 9.02 2.28
CA PHE A 296 -1.61 8.82 2.57
C PHE A 296 -1.07 7.63 1.78
N CYS A 297 -0.03 7.88 0.98
CA CYS A 297 0.63 6.85 0.20
C CYS A 297 2.05 6.59 0.74
N VAL A 298 2.43 5.31 0.88
CA VAL A 298 3.80 4.96 1.27
C VAL A 298 4.69 4.77 0.06
N ASP A 299 4.09 4.52 -1.10
CA ASP A 299 4.77 4.32 -2.36
C ASP A 299 5.11 5.69 -2.97
N GLY A 300 6.31 5.81 -3.48
CA GLY A 300 6.85 7.04 -4.03
C GLY A 300 8.07 6.73 -4.89
N LEU A 301 9.13 7.53 -4.79
CA LEU A 301 10.33 7.47 -5.63
C LEU A 301 10.90 6.05 -5.82
N ARG A 302 11.00 5.24 -4.77
CA ARG A 302 11.62 3.90 -4.83
C ARG A 302 10.74 2.87 -5.51
N GLU A 303 9.45 2.90 -5.21
CA GLU A 303 8.44 2.07 -5.84
C GLU A 303 8.25 2.49 -7.30
N GLY A 304 8.36 3.79 -7.61
CA GLY A 304 8.41 4.30 -8.98
C GLY A 304 9.65 3.82 -9.75
N TRP A 305 10.82 3.84 -9.12
CA TRP A 305 12.03 3.25 -9.71
C TRP A 305 11.84 1.75 -9.98
N TYR A 306 11.29 1.02 -9.02
CA TYR A 306 10.98 -0.41 -9.18
C TYR A 306 10.06 -0.65 -10.37
N MET A 307 8.95 0.08 -10.48
CA MET A 307 7.97 -0.07 -11.55
C MET A 307 8.54 0.20 -12.94
N ARG A 308 9.55 1.04 -13.08
CA ARG A 308 10.25 1.26 -14.38
C ARG A 308 11.06 0.05 -14.84
N ASN A 309 11.37 -0.88 -13.93
CA ASN A 309 12.03 -2.14 -14.26
C ASN A 309 11.03 -3.30 -14.47
N VAL A 310 9.73 -3.06 -14.28
CA VAL A 310 8.66 -4.02 -14.54
C VAL A 310 8.23 -3.92 -16.01
N ALA A 311 8.06 -5.06 -16.67
CA ALA A 311 7.54 -5.09 -18.05
C ALA A 311 6.15 -4.46 -18.12
N ALA A 312 5.87 -3.68 -19.18
CA ALA A 312 4.60 -2.96 -19.32
C ALA A 312 3.38 -3.90 -19.19
N SER A 313 3.42 -5.07 -19.82
CA SER A 313 2.35 -6.08 -19.72
C SER A 313 2.08 -6.59 -18.31
N VAL A 314 3.07 -6.53 -17.40
CA VAL A 314 2.92 -6.88 -15.99
C VAL A 314 2.45 -5.65 -15.20
N ALA A 315 2.99 -4.47 -15.50
CA ALA A 315 2.67 -3.22 -14.81
C ALA A 315 1.20 -2.80 -15.00
N GLU A 316 0.57 -3.15 -16.12
CA GLU A 316 -0.82 -2.88 -16.45
C GLU A 316 -1.83 -3.77 -15.71
N ASN A 317 -1.39 -4.86 -15.09
CA ASN A 317 -2.27 -5.72 -14.30
C ASN A 317 -2.83 -4.96 -13.09
N ASP A 318 -4.06 -5.29 -12.69
CA ASP A 318 -4.64 -4.78 -11.44
C ASP A 318 -3.77 -5.21 -10.24
N PRO A 319 -3.38 -4.27 -9.35
CA PRO A 319 -2.50 -4.59 -8.23
C PRO A 319 -3.11 -5.56 -7.22
N GLN A 320 -4.42 -5.50 -6.99
CA GLN A 320 -5.09 -6.39 -6.04
C GLN A 320 -5.14 -7.83 -6.56
N ASP A 321 -5.48 -7.98 -7.85
CA ASP A 321 -5.50 -9.29 -8.50
C ASP A 321 -4.10 -9.91 -8.56
N ALA A 322 -3.08 -9.12 -8.89
CA ALA A 322 -1.70 -9.59 -8.93
C ALA A 322 -1.22 -10.11 -7.56
N VAL A 323 -1.44 -9.34 -6.49
CA VAL A 323 -1.10 -9.77 -5.12
C VAL A 323 -1.86 -11.03 -4.73
N ALA A 324 -3.16 -11.13 -5.05
CA ALA A 324 -3.98 -12.27 -4.69
C ALA A 324 -3.53 -13.54 -5.43
N ARG A 325 -3.19 -13.44 -6.72
CA ARG A 325 -2.64 -14.54 -7.51
C ARG A 325 -1.26 -14.98 -7.01
N GLU A 326 -0.36 -14.05 -6.69
CA GLU A 326 0.94 -14.35 -6.08
C GLU A 326 0.78 -15.09 -4.76
N MET A 327 -0.10 -14.62 -3.87
CA MET A 327 -0.38 -15.30 -2.59
C MET A 327 -1.01 -16.67 -2.79
N CYS A 328 -1.92 -16.83 -3.76
CA CYS A 328 -2.51 -18.12 -4.12
C CYS A 328 -1.43 -19.11 -4.62
N CYS A 329 -0.52 -18.64 -5.47
CA CYS A 329 0.59 -19.44 -5.98
C CYS A 329 1.51 -19.95 -4.85
N MET A 330 1.79 -19.09 -3.86
CA MET A 330 2.67 -19.45 -2.74
C MET A 330 2.02 -20.32 -1.68
N LEU A 331 0.73 -20.14 -1.40
CA LEU A 331 0.06 -20.68 -0.20
C LEU A 331 -1.19 -21.52 -0.52
N GLY A 332 -1.75 -21.39 -1.70
CA GLY A 332 -2.94 -22.12 -2.15
C GLY A 332 -2.60 -23.50 -2.68
N ARG A 333 -3.64 -24.34 -2.86
CA ARG A 333 -3.52 -25.71 -3.40
C ARG A 333 -3.88 -25.80 -4.88
N SER A 334 -4.56 -24.80 -5.45
CA SER A 334 -5.00 -24.76 -6.85
C SER A 334 -4.93 -23.34 -7.38
N MET A 335 -4.49 -23.19 -8.63
CA MET A 335 -4.47 -21.92 -9.38
C MET A 335 -5.67 -21.75 -10.30
N THR A 336 -6.50 -22.76 -10.48
CA THR A 336 -7.66 -22.76 -11.38
C THR A 336 -8.99 -22.68 -10.63
N LEU A 337 -9.07 -23.30 -9.44
CA LEU A 337 -10.26 -23.26 -8.59
C LEU A 337 -10.76 -21.83 -8.25
N PRO A 338 -9.91 -20.82 -8.02
CA PRO A 338 -10.38 -19.46 -7.70
C PRO A 338 -11.32 -18.84 -8.74
N GLU A 339 -11.07 -19.07 -10.02
CA GLU A 339 -11.92 -18.57 -11.11
C GLU A 339 -13.30 -19.25 -11.09
N ARG A 340 -13.33 -20.57 -10.85
CA ARG A 340 -14.58 -21.33 -10.67
C ARG A 340 -15.36 -20.88 -9.43
N LEU A 341 -14.69 -20.59 -8.34
CA LEU A 341 -15.33 -20.02 -7.14
C LEU A 341 -15.95 -18.65 -7.43
N ALA A 342 -15.29 -17.81 -8.23
CA ALA A 342 -15.81 -16.50 -8.61
C ALA A 342 -17.08 -16.64 -9.46
N GLU A 343 -17.11 -17.56 -10.42
CA GLU A 343 -18.30 -17.89 -11.21
C GLU A 343 -19.42 -18.48 -10.33
N TRP A 344 -19.09 -19.42 -9.45
CA TRP A 344 -20.03 -20.13 -8.58
C TRP A 344 -20.70 -19.23 -7.57
N THR A 345 -20.01 -18.21 -7.07
CA THR A 345 -20.55 -17.25 -6.10
C THR A 345 -21.29 -16.07 -6.73
N ALA A 346 -21.14 -15.83 -8.03
CA ALA A 346 -21.71 -14.68 -8.72
C ALA A 346 -23.25 -14.56 -8.57
N PRO A 347 -24.04 -15.65 -8.67
CA PRO A 347 -25.49 -15.57 -8.53
C PRO A 347 -26.00 -15.05 -7.17
N LEU A 348 -25.13 -15.07 -6.15
CA LEU A 348 -25.48 -14.57 -4.81
C LEU A 348 -25.49 -13.03 -4.73
N PHE A 349 -24.88 -12.35 -5.70
CA PHE A 349 -24.64 -10.91 -5.68
C PHE A 349 -24.96 -10.27 -7.05
N PRO A 350 -26.21 -10.34 -7.52
CA PRO A 350 -26.59 -9.93 -8.89
C PRO A 350 -26.37 -8.43 -9.15
N ASP A 351 -26.50 -7.60 -8.12
CA ASP A 351 -26.45 -6.13 -8.24
C ASP A 351 -25.09 -5.54 -7.80
N GLU A 352 -24.02 -6.36 -7.82
CA GLU A 352 -22.71 -5.85 -7.40
C GLU A 352 -22.06 -4.96 -8.45
N GLY A 353 -21.55 -3.78 -7.99
CA GLY A 353 -20.74 -2.90 -8.84
C GLY A 353 -19.32 -3.43 -9.03
N GLN A 354 -18.58 -2.84 -9.96
CA GLN A 354 -17.23 -3.28 -10.36
C GLN A 354 -16.25 -3.50 -9.19
N VAL A 355 -16.21 -2.58 -8.21
CA VAL A 355 -15.33 -2.67 -7.04
C VAL A 355 -15.67 -3.91 -6.21
N ALA A 356 -16.95 -4.17 -6.02
CA ALA A 356 -17.42 -5.30 -5.24
C ALA A 356 -17.21 -6.64 -5.97
N THR A 357 -17.41 -6.68 -7.28
CA THR A 357 -17.08 -7.84 -8.13
C THR A 357 -15.59 -8.17 -8.06
N ARG A 358 -14.72 -7.15 -8.16
CA ARG A 358 -13.26 -7.33 -8.00
C ARG A 358 -12.92 -7.90 -6.63
N LEU A 359 -13.42 -7.32 -5.53
CA LEU A 359 -13.16 -7.84 -4.18
C LEU A 359 -13.64 -9.27 -3.99
N ARG A 360 -14.75 -9.67 -4.62
CA ARG A 360 -15.23 -11.05 -4.61
C ARG A 360 -14.24 -11.98 -5.34
N GLY A 361 -13.75 -11.58 -6.51
CA GLY A 361 -12.71 -12.31 -7.24
C GLY A 361 -11.42 -12.46 -6.42
N VAL A 362 -10.92 -11.36 -5.83
CA VAL A 362 -9.76 -11.37 -4.93
C VAL A 362 -9.97 -12.29 -3.73
N ALA A 363 -11.17 -12.29 -3.11
CA ALA A 363 -11.50 -13.20 -2.01
C ALA A 363 -11.46 -14.67 -2.46
N CYS A 364 -11.88 -14.98 -3.69
CA CYS A 364 -11.78 -16.33 -4.24
C CYS A 364 -10.33 -16.76 -4.42
N TRP A 365 -9.46 -15.90 -4.96
CA TRP A 365 -8.03 -16.15 -5.08
C TRP A 365 -7.36 -16.39 -3.72
N LEU A 366 -7.74 -15.62 -2.70
CA LEU A 366 -7.18 -15.72 -1.35
C LEU A 366 -7.84 -16.83 -0.49
N SER A 367 -8.89 -17.50 -0.99
CA SER A 367 -9.75 -18.37 -0.18
C SER A 367 -9.06 -19.62 0.40
N ASP A 368 -7.90 -19.99 -0.14
CA ASP A 368 -7.17 -21.19 0.27
C ASP A 368 -5.80 -20.90 0.96
N VAL A 369 -5.46 -19.62 1.16
CA VAL A 369 -4.15 -19.22 1.73
C VAL A 369 -3.90 -19.69 3.16
N GLY A 370 -4.92 -20.12 3.89
CA GLY A 370 -4.82 -20.72 5.22
C GLY A 370 -4.91 -22.25 5.21
N ALA A 371 -4.83 -22.90 4.05
CA ALA A 371 -5.02 -24.36 3.96
C ALA A 371 -4.00 -25.16 4.79
N HIS A 372 -2.79 -24.67 4.89
CA HIS A 372 -1.69 -25.31 5.61
C HIS A 372 -1.56 -24.87 7.08
N ASP A 373 -2.37 -23.91 7.52
CA ASP A 373 -2.36 -23.46 8.93
C ASP A 373 -3.06 -24.51 9.83
N HIS A 374 -2.66 -24.55 11.10
CA HIS A 374 -3.29 -25.46 12.09
C HIS A 374 -4.79 -25.17 12.21
N PRO A 375 -5.68 -26.19 12.17
CA PRO A 375 -7.15 -26.00 12.14
C PRO A 375 -7.71 -25.06 13.21
N GLU A 376 -7.24 -25.16 14.46
CA GLU A 376 -7.71 -24.34 15.58
C GLU A 376 -7.36 -22.85 15.45
N TYR A 377 -6.28 -22.51 14.74
CA TYR A 377 -5.81 -21.13 14.58
C TYR A 377 -6.04 -20.57 13.17
N ARG A 378 -6.45 -21.41 12.24
CA ARG A 378 -6.53 -21.08 10.80
C ARG A 378 -7.35 -19.83 10.52
N ALA A 379 -8.50 -19.67 11.17
CA ALA A 379 -9.37 -18.53 10.99
C ALA A 379 -8.71 -17.22 11.43
N GLU A 380 -8.11 -17.20 12.62
CA GLU A 380 -7.43 -16.02 13.15
C GLU A 380 -6.15 -15.70 12.38
N GLN A 381 -5.33 -16.71 12.08
CA GLN A 381 -4.09 -16.51 11.33
C GLN A 381 -4.36 -15.98 9.92
N THR A 382 -5.36 -16.53 9.22
CA THR A 382 -5.75 -16.03 7.90
C THR A 382 -6.28 -14.59 8.01
N TYR A 383 -7.13 -14.29 8.99
CA TYR A 383 -7.62 -12.94 9.24
C TYR A 383 -6.46 -11.95 9.39
N LEU A 384 -5.51 -12.22 10.29
CA LEU A 384 -4.40 -11.33 10.56
C LEU A 384 -3.44 -11.22 9.37
N ARG A 385 -3.19 -12.32 8.66
CA ARG A 385 -2.36 -12.35 7.45
C ARG A 385 -2.90 -11.40 6.39
N ILE A 386 -4.20 -11.47 6.09
CA ILE A 386 -4.82 -10.64 5.06
C ILE A 386 -4.98 -9.18 5.52
N LEU A 387 -5.39 -8.95 6.76
CA LEU A 387 -5.54 -7.60 7.30
C LEU A 387 -4.22 -6.81 7.23
N ARG A 388 -3.10 -7.49 7.48
CA ARG A 388 -1.76 -6.89 7.61
C ARG A 388 -0.81 -7.22 6.45
N MET A 389 -1.30 -7.86 5.38
CA MET A 389 -0.45 -8.26 4.26
C MET A 389 0.28 -7.06 3.66
N GLN A 390 1.49 -7.29 3.20
CA GLN A 390 2.16 -6.39 2.29
C GLN A 390 1.51 -6.53 0.91
N GLY A 391 1.10 -5.43 0.35
CA GLY A 391 0.46 -5.43 -0.96
C GLY A 391 -0.06 -4.06 -1.30
N VAL A 392 0.14 -3.68 -2.55
CA VAL A 392 -0.34 -2.42 -3.10
C VAL A 392 -1.81 -2.49 -3.49
N GLY A 393 -2.49 -1.36 -3.51
CA GLY A 393 -3.86 -1.27 -4.02
C GLY A 393 -4.97 -1.63 -3.01
N PHE A 394 -4.67 -2.06 -1.79
CA PHE A 394 -5.70 -2.44 -0.80
C PHE A 394 -6.01 -1.30 0.17
N THR A 395 -7.20 -0.72 0.04
CA THR A 395 -7.75 0.21 1.05
C THR A 395 -7.97 -0.50 2.38
N HIS A 396 -8.10 0.26 3.47
CA HIS A 396 -8.36 -0.31 4.79
C HIS A 396 -9.69 -1.07 4.83
N GLN A 397 -10.71 -0.59 4.13
CA GLN A 397 -12.01 -1.26 3.98
C GLN A 397 -11.87 -2.58 3.20
N ALA A 398 -11.11 -2.57 2.08
CA ALA A 398 -10.85 -3.78 1.31
C ALA A 398 -10.12 -4.85 2.15
N ARG A 399 -9.10 -4.45 2.93
CA ARG A 399 -8.40 -5.34 3.86
C ARG A 399 -9.33 -5.93 4.90
N ALA A 400 -10.18 -5.11 5.51
CA ALA A 400 -11.14 -5.52 6.51
C ALA A 400 -12.21 -6.47 5.94
N PHE A 401 -12.70 -6.18 4.73
CA PHE A 401 -13.66 -7.03 4.00
C PHE A 401 -13.07 -8.41 3.71
N LEU A 402 -11.91 -8.47 3.05
CA LEU A 402 -11.24 -9.71 2.68
C LEU A 402 -10.87 -10.54 3.91
N SER A 403 -10.33 -9.90 4.95
CA SER A 403 -9.96 -10.59 6.19
C SER A 403 -11.17 -11.22 6.88
N LEU A 404 -12.28 -10.50 6.98
CA LEU A 404 -13.52 -11.01 7.55
C LEU A 404 -14.08 -12.17 6.72
N THR A 405 -14.15 -12.00 5.39
CA THR A 405 -14.60 -13.03 4.46
C THR A 405 -13.83 -14.33 4.67
N LEU A 406 -12.51 -14.26 4.74
CA LEU A 406 -11.68 -15.45 4.88
C LEU A 406 -11.69 -16.04 6.29
N ALA A 407 -11.81 -15.23 7.33
CA ALA A 407 -12.04 -15.72 8.68
C ALA A 407 -13.32 -16.55 8.76
N VAL A 408 -14.42 -16.04 8.19
CA VAL A 408 -15.72 -16.75 8.10
C VAL A 408 -15.60 -18.01 7.25
N ARG A 409 -14.90 -17.96 6.13
CA ARG A 409 -14.59 -19.14 5.31
C ARG A 409 -13.92 -20.24 6.14
N TYR A 410 -13.01 -19.90 7.05
CA TYR A 410 -12.37 -20.85 7.94
C TYR A 410 -13.12 -21.10 9.26
N GLY A 411 -14.29 -20.49 9.41
CA GLY A 411 -15.23 -20.81 10.47
C GLY A 411 -15.12 -19.98 11.74
N ALA A 412 -14.57 -18.77 11.63
CA ALA A 412 -14.59 -17.85 12.76
C ALA A 412 -15.98 -17.64 13.31
N ASP A 413 -16.09 -17.61 14.63
CA ASP A 413 -17.27 -17.10 15.32
C ASP A 413 -17.27 -15.56 15.20
N LEU A 414 -18.42 -15.00 14.84
CA LEU A 414 -18.51 -13.54 14.65
C LEU A 414 -18.35 -12.75 15.96
N SER A 415 -18.44 -13.38 17.14
CA SER A 415 -18.28 -12.71 18.44
C SER A 415 -16.80 -12.47 18.84
N VAL A 416 -15.83 -13.14 18.19
CA VAL A 416 -14.42 -13.10 18.61
C VAL A 416 -13.81 -11.71 18.51
N ALA A 417 -12.92 -11.40 19.46
CA ALA A 417 -12.37 -10.06 19.62
C ALA A 417 -11.44 -9.64 18.46
N TYR A 418 -10.71 -10.60 17.84
CA TYR A 418 -9.78 -10.24 16.76
C TYR A 418 -10.47 -9.71 15.49
N LEU A 419 -11.80 -9.88 15.34
CA LEU A 419 -12.59 -9.29 14.25
C LEU A 419 -12.95 -7.80 14.48
N GLN A 420 -12.60 -7.24 15.63
CA GLN A 420 -12.92 -5.84 15.97
C GLN A 420 -12.49 -4.82 14.91
N PRO A 421 -11.31 -4.91 14.28
CA PRO A 421 -10.96 -4.00 13.20
C PRO A 421 -11.95 -4.01 12.04
N SER A 422 -12.43 -5.17 11.60
CA SER A 422 -13.42 -5.25 10.52
C SER A 422 -14.77 -4.65 10.92
N ARG A 423 -15.21 -4.82 12.18
CA ARG A 423 -16.43 -4.17 12.69
C ARG A 423 -16.36 -2.65 12.71
N GLN A 424 -15.18 -2.10 12.90
CA GLN A 424 -14.98 -0.64 12.95
C GLN A 424 -14.77 -0.02 11.56
N LEU A 425 -14.24 -0.80 10.59
CA LEU A 425 -13.87 -0.31 9.28
C LEU A 425 -14.93 -0.53 8.21
N LEU A 426 -15.86 -1.46 8.42
CA LEU A 426 -16.93 -1.80 7.50
C LEU A 426 -18.26 -1.24 8.00
N ASP A 427 -19.06 -0.74 7.08
CA ASP A 427 -20.47 -0.49 7.36
C ASP A 427 -21.27 -1.82 7.46
N GLN A 428 -22.54 -1.72 7.83
CA GLN A 428 -23.37 -2.90 8.04
C GLN A 428 -23.58 -3.72 6.75
N VAL A 429 -23.69 -3.07 5.60
CA VAL A 429 -23.87 -3.72 4.30
C VAL A 429 -22.61 -4.47 3.89
N GLN A 430 -21.47 -3.81 3.97
CA GLN A 430 -20.16 -4.39 3.67
C GLN A 430 -19.85 -5.57 4.61
N PHE A 431 -20.15 -5.43 5.90
CA PHE A 431 -19.96 -6.49 6.90
C PHE A 431 -20.83 -7.71 6.58
N GLY A 432 -22.14 -7.52 6.35
CA GLY A 432 -23.06 -8.59 5.99
C GLY A 432 -22.64 -9.31 4.71
N ARG A 433 -22.23 -8.54 3.70
CA ARG A 433 -21.72 -9.09 2.43
C ARG A 433 -20.45 -9.92 2.61
N ALA A 434 -19.48 -9.48 3.44
CA ALA A 434 -18.29 -10.24 3.75
C ALA A 434 -18.61 -11.57 4.44
N VAL A 435 -19.58 -11.56 5.37
CA VAL A 435 -20.06 -12.78 6.04
C VAL A 435 -20.72 -13.72 5.04
N ALA A 436 -21.62 -13.23 4.18
CA ALA A 436 -22.30 -14.05 3.17
C ALA A 436 -21.30 -14.69 2.19
N LEU A 437 -20.35 -13.91 1.67
CA LEU A 437 -19.29 -14.44 0.79
C LEU A 437 -18.42 -15.49 1.50
N GLY A 438 -18.06 -15.24 2.76
CA GLY A 438 -17.30 -16.19 3.57
C GLY A 438 -18.05 -17.52 3.79
N GLN A 439 -19.37 -17.46 4.05
CA GLN A 439 -20.21 -18.67 4.16
C GLN A 439 -20.35 -19.39 2.80
N ALA A 440 -20.47 -18.64 1.69
CA ALA A 440 -20.52 -19.21 0.35
C ALA A 440 -19.21 -19.97 0.02
N LEU A 441 -18.07 -19.37 0.26
CA LEU A 441 -16.78 -20.03 0.09
C LEU A 441 -16.66 -21.26 1.00
N ARG A 442 -17.11 -21.17 2.25
CA ARG A 442 -17.10 -22.32 3.16
C ARG A 442 -17.97 -23.47 2.65
N LEU A 443 -19.16 -23.17 2.10
CA LEU A 443 -20.01 -24.17 1.46
C LEU A 443 -19.31 -24.79 0.25
N ALA A 444 -18.78 -23.96 -0.67
CA ALA A 444 -18.08 -24.42 -1.86
C ALA A 444 -16.96 -25.43 -1.52
N TYR A 445 -16.11 -25.11 -0.54
CA TYR A 445 -15.07 -26.04 -0.09
C TYR A 445 -15.60 -27.27 0.66
N THR A 446 -16.77 -27.19 1.26
CA THR A 446 -17.41 -28.37 1.90
C THR A 446 -17.93 -29.34 0.84
N VAL A 447 -18.52 -28.81 -0.24
CA VAL A 447 -19.06 -29.62 -1.36
C VAL A 447 -17.95 -30.21 -2.23
N SER A 448 -16.93 -29.40 -2.52
CA SER A 448 -15.91 -29.75 -3.53
C SER A 448 -14.62 -30.37 -2.95
N GLY A 449 -14.43 -30.27 -1.62
CA GLY A 449 -13.12 -30.61 -1.04
C GLY A 449 -11.97 -29.72 -1.54
N GLY A 450 -12.29 -28.65 -2.27
CA GLY A 450 -11.32 -27.78 -2.92
C GLY A 450 -10.87 -28.29 -4.29
N THR A 451 -11.70 -29.07 -4.97
CA THR A 451 -11.45 -29.57 -6.33
C THR A 451 -12.47 -28.98 -7.33
N GLU A 452 -12.01 -28.61 -8.51
CA GLU A 452 -12.84 -28.07 -9.58
C GLU A 452 -13.92 -29.06 -10.03
N ALA A 453 -13.52 -30.30 -10.31
CA ALA A 453 -14.40 -31.34 -10.83
C ALA A 453 -15.65 -31.59 -9.98
N LEU A 454 -15.55 -31.43 -8.66
CA LEU A 454 -16.69 -31.53 -7.77
C LEU A 454 -17.49 -30.23 -7.72
N LEU A 455 -16.83 -29.07 -7.77
CA LEU A 455 -17.49 -27.77 -7.78
C LEU A 455 -18.33 -27.59 -9.06
N ASP A 456 -17.77 -27.93 -10.22
CA ASP A 456 -18.44 -27.85 -11.53
C ASP A 456 -19.72 -28.73 -11.61
N GLY A 457 -19.80 -29.75 -10.77
CA GLY A 457 -21.01 -30.57 -10.62
C GLY A 457 -22.10 -29.92 -9.79
N THR A 458 -21.92 -28.66 -9.36
CA THR A 458 -22.88 -27.93 -8.53
C THR A 458 -23.09 -26.51 -9.02
N ARG A 459 -24.23 -25.92 -8.71
CA ARG A 459 -24.50 -24.50 -8.96
C ARG A 459 -25.42 -23.91 -7.89
N LEU A 460 -25.28 -22.60 -7.65
CA LEU A 460 -26.22 -21.83 -6.83
C LEU A 460 -27.17 -21.03 -7.73
N ASP A 461 -28.39 -20.88 -7.30
CA ASP A 461 -29.30 -19.85 -7.78
C ASP A 461 -30.09 -19.20 -6.63
N CYS A 462 -30.55 -17.98 -6.87
CA CYS A 462 -31.33 -17.18 -5.93
C CYS A 462 -32.57 -16.69 -6.69
N VAL A 463 -33.75 -17.27 -6.39
CA VAL A 463 -35.01 -16.90 -7.03
C VAL A 463 -36.07 -16.73 -5.95
N ASP A 464 -36.77 -15.61 -5.96
CA ASP A 464 -37.91 -15.33 -5.06
C ASP A 464 -37.64 -15.56 -3.55
N GLY A 465 -36.42 -15.14 -3.08
CA GLY A 465 -36.03 -15.30 -1.68
C GLY A 465 -35.64 -16.75 -1.30
N VAL A 466 -35.44 -17.61 -2.30
CA VAL A 466 -34.98 -18.99 -2.11
C VAL A 466 -33.60 -19.19 -2.70
N LEU A 467 -32.66 -19.57 -1.86
CA LEU A 467 -31.33 -20.02 -2.25
C LEU A 467 -31.36 -21.53 -2.55
N SER A 468 -31.11 -21.91 -3.77
CA SER A 468 -31.07 -23.32 -4.20
C SER A 468 -29.63 -23.76 -4.50
N LEU A 469 -29.23 -24.91 -3.96
CA LEU A 469 -28.02 -25.63 -4.34
C LEU A 469 -28.43 -26.82 -5.24
N HIS A 470 -27.97 -26.81 -6.47
CA HIS A 470 -28.22 -27.86 -7.46
C HIS A 470 -27.03 -28.78 -7.58
N PHE A 471 -27.30 -30.06 -7.76
CA PHE A 471 -26.32 -31.08 -8.07
C PHE A 471 -26.57 -31.65 -9.48
N ALA A 472 -25.52 -31.83 -10.25
CA ALA A 472 -25.58 -32.52 -11.53
C ALA A 472 -25.91 -34.02 -11.30
N PRO A 473 -26.50 -34.70 -12.29
CA PRO A 473 -26.82 -36.13 -12.17
C PRO A 473 -25.60 -36.96 -11.75
N GLY A 474 -25.79 -37.83 -10.75
CA GLY A 474 -24.73 -38.69 -10.22
C GLY A 474 -23.72 -37.99 -9.29
N ARG A 475 -24.00 -36.74 -8.89
CA ARG A 475 -23.17 -35.98 -7.92
C ARG A 475 -23.81 -35.88 -6.52
N ASP A 476 -24.96 -36.48 -6.31
CA ASP A 476 -25.68 -36.58 -5.04
C ASP A 476 -24.86 -37.19 -3.90
N VAL A 477 -23.87 -38.01 -4.23
CA VAL A 477 -22.94 -38.64 -3.28
C VAL A 477 -22.17 -37.62 -2.42
N VAL A 478 -22.00 -36.39 -2.89
CA VAL A 478 -21.33 -35.32 -2.11
C VAL A 478 -22.31 -34.55 -1.22
N GLN A 479 -23.60 -34.85 -1.25
CA GLN A 479 -24.58 -34.34 -0.31
C GLN A 479 -24.35 -34.95 1.07
N GLY A 480 -24.74 -34.21 2.09
CA GLY A 480 -24.65 -34.69 3.47
C GLY A 480 -25.05 -33.63 4.47
N GLU A 481 -25.12 -34.04 5.72
CA GLU A 481 -25.51 -33.14 6.82
C GLU A 481 -24.64 -31.88 6.92
N SER A 482 -23.33 -32.03 6.65
CA SER A 482 -22.39 -30.90 6.65
C SER A 482 -22.71 -29.88 5.56
N VAL A 483 -23.08 -30.34 4.35
CA VAL A 483 -23.47 -29.47 3.23
C VAL A 483 -24.76 -28.74 3.56
N ARG A 484 -25.79 -29.46 4.03
CA ARG A 484 -27.08 -28.88 4.44
C ARG A 484 -26.88 -27.77 5.46
N ARG A 485 -26.18 -28.05 6.55
CA ARG A 485 -25.90 -27.09 7.61
C ARG A 485 -25.12 -25.86 7.10
N ARG A 486 -24.19 -26.01 6.12
CA ARG A 486 -23.50 -24.87 5.51
C ARG A 486 -24.41 -24.06 4.61
N LEU A 487 -25.29 -24.72 3.85
CA LEU A 487 -26.28 -24.04 3.03
C LEU A 487 -27.26 -23.22 3.89
N GLU A 488 -27.73 -23.78 5.01
CA GLU A 488 -28.57 -23.05 5.97
C GLU A 488 -27.88 -21.81 6.54
N ARG A 489 -26.60 -21.91 6.90
CA ARG A 489 -25.83 -20.76 7.37
C ARG A 489 -25.66 -19.67 6.30
N LEU A 490 -25.49 -20.06 5.04
CA LEU A 490 -25.44 -19.12 3.93
C LEU A 490 -26.81 -18.48 3.70
N GLY A 491 -27.89 -19.26 3.72
CA GLY A 491 -29.26 -18.74 3.64
C GLY A 491 -29.57 -17.71 4.73
N ASN A 492 -29.23 -18.03 5.98
CA ASN A 492 -29.35 -17.08 7.09
C ASN A 492 -28.54 -15.79 6.90
N ALA A 493 -27.35 -15.88 6.31
CA ALA A 493 -26.51 -14.70 6.04
C ALA A 493 -27.05 -13.82 4.91
N LEU A 494 -27.90 -14.38 4.04
CA LEU A 494 -28.54 -13.70 2.91
C LEU A 494 -30.03 -13.37 3.18
N ASP A 495 -30.55 -13.75 4.35
CA ASP A 495 -31.99 -13.68 4.69
C ASP A 495 -32.86 -14.42 3.67
N MET A 496 -32.43 -15.63 3.26
CA MET A 496 -33.11 -16.50 2.29
C MET A 496 -33.45 -17.86 2.88
N THR A 497 -34.57 -18.44 2.43
CA THR A 497 -34.86 -19.87 2.66
C THR A 497 -33.97 -20.73 1.76
N VAL A 498 -33.67 -21.98 2.17
CA VAL A 498 -32.74 -22.82 1.44
C VAL A 498 -33.39 -24.08 0.88
N ARG A 499 -32.93 -24.52 -0.28
CA ARG A 499 -33.35 -25.80 -0.90
C ARG A 499 -32.14 -26.50 -1.52
N ILE A 500 -32.13 -27.84 -1.45
CA ILE A 500 -31.27 -28.70 -2.24
C ILE A 500 -32.16 -29.28 -3.37
N ARG A 501 -31.65 -29.24 -4.60
CA ARG A 501 -32.32 -29.77 -5.79
C ARG A 501 -31.42 -30.78 -6.46
N ASP A 502 -31.95 -31.99 -6.62
CA ASP A 502 -31.39 -33.01 -7.47
C ASP A 502 -31.98 -32.85 -8.86
N HIS A 503 -31.22 -33.04 -9.88
CA HIS A 503 -31.68 -33.04 -11.30
C HIS A 503 -32.09 -34.42 -11.71
#